data_7b9dbdbbbeee91166907dc25a6bae2c2
#
_entry.id   7b9dbdbbbeee91166907dc25a6bae2c2
#
_cell.length_a   1.000
_cell.length_b   1.000
_cell.length_c   1.000
_cell.angle_alpha   90.00
_cell.angle_beta   90.00
_cell.angle_gamma   90.00
#
_symmetry.space_group_name_H-M   'P 1'
#
loop_
_entity.id
_entity.type
_entity.pdbx_description
1 polymer ?
#
loop_
_entity_poly.entity_id
_entity_poly.type
_entity_poly.pdbx_seq_one_letter_code
_entity_poly.pdbx_strand_id
1 'polypeptide(L)'
;MTSTILSKYKKKILYLLIIVSIFSFVNTISKSLVNGCDFQWHPSVLLWEGINHYQKFIVNGGRGDFLCQNGEYAHLLHVLYYPFTLYEWEKARFLWLATNIFFVFSIPILICRFLKLSTYKTIFLILIFITCYPTRMTMNYGQQSLFVMFFMMLPFILNFKISNFFAGFSYVKYSSGYVIFLNFLANKEYKNFILSVIPYLFGWIIYFTLTKSDAITNFFEPIQLSLGKGYAKDADIFSLLNIYLLSSKTLAVKLIFIILIFIFNFLLLIKINKNKDIFLKMSLIMICPLIFFPHSNYDYILLFPLLCYSLKNIEYLINK
;
A
#
# COMPACT_ATOMS: atom_id res chain seq x y z
N MET A 1 45.05 3.90 8.20
CA MET A 1 44.64 5.30 7.98
C MET A 1 43.24 5.45 7.36
N THR A 2 42.81 4.57 6.50
CA THR A 2 41.49 4.61 5.83
C THR A 2 40.28 4.37 6.74
N SER A 3 40.36 3.50 7.77
CA SER A 3 39.23 3.18 8.65
C SER A 3 38.81 4.33 9.57
N THR A 4 39.76 5.11 10.09
CA THR A 4 39.49 6.24 10.99
C THR A 4 38.86 7.42 10.25
N ILE A 5 39.32 7.69 9.03
CA ILE A 5 38.77 8.73 8.15
C ILE A 5 37.33 8.35 7.77
N LEU A 6 37.09 7.10 7.35
CA LEU A 6 35.76 6.61 6.99
C LEU A 6 34.78 6.67 8.17
N SER A 7 35.22 6.38 9.40
CA SER A 7 34.36 6.46 10.60
C SER A 7 33.96 7.90 10.93
N LYS A 8 34.86 8.86 10.74
CA LYS A 8 34.59 10.31 10.96
C LYS A 8 33.55 10.85 9.96
N TYR A 9 33.66 10.45 8.68
CA TYR A 9 32.68 10.84 7.67
C TYR A 9 31.31 10.19 7.90
N LYS A 10 31.25 8.91 8.29
CA LYS A 10 30.02 8.23 8.65
C LYS A 10 29.20 8.99 9.71
N LYS A 11 29.88 9.48 10.79
CA LYS A 11 29.19 10.28 11.83
C LYS A 11 28.66 11.59 11.28
N LYS A 12 29.46 12.33 10.48
CA LYS A 12 29.03 13.61 9.89
C LYS A 12 27.82 13.43 8.98
N ILE A 13 27.82 12.40 8.13
CA ILE A 13 26.70 12.07 7.24
C ILE A 13 25.45 11.73 8.06
N LEU A 14 25.59 10.98 9.15
CA LEU A 14 24.46 10.64 10.01
C LEU A 14 23.87 11.90 10.67
N TYR A 15 24.69 12.81 11.20
CA TYR A 15 24.20 14.07 11.79
C TYR A 15 23.47 14.94 10.76
N LEU A 16 24.03 15.08 9.54
CA LEU A 16 23.36 15.80 8.47
C LEU A 16 22.02 15.15 8.12
N LEU A 17 21.99 13.83 8.01
CA LEU A 17 20.76 13.09 7.71
C LEU A 17 19.72 13.24 8.81
N ILE A 18 20.11 13.28 10.09
CA ILE A 18 19.22 13.55 11.22
C ILE A 18 18.58 14.92 11.07
N ILE A 19 19.37 15.96 10.83
CA ILE A 19 18.87 17.34 10.67
C ILE A 19 17.88 17.42 9.50
N VAL A 20 18.26 16.89 8.34
CA VAL A 20 17.41 16.86 7.15
C VAL A 20 16.12 16.08 7.41
N SER A 21 16.20 14.96 8.14
CA SER A 21 15.03 14.11 8.45
C SER A 21 14.07 14.81 9.40
N ILE A 22 14.57 15.49 10.44
CA ILE A 22 13.73 16.26 11.36
C ILE A 22 13.00 17.37 10.60
N PHE A 23 13.71 18.16 9.81
CA PHE A 23 13.12 19.23 9.01
C PHE A 23 12.08 18.69 8.01
N SER A 24 12.43 17.62 7.29
CA SER A 24 11.54 16.95 6.33
C SER A 24 10.28 16.42 7.01
N PHE A 25 10.42 15.81 8.19
CA PHE A 25 9.32 15.22 8.95
C PHE A 25 8.35 16.28 9.49
N VAL A 26 8.89 17.36 10.09
CA VAL A 26 8.09 18.49 10.57
C VAL A 26 7.30 19.13 9.41
N ASN A 27 7.96 19.38 8.27
CA ASN A 27 7.29 19.91 7.09
C ASN A 27 6.20 18.94 6.56
N THR A 28 6.46 17.64 6.61
CA THR A 28 5.47 16.63 6.19
C THR A 28 4.26 16.63 7.11
N ILE A 29 4.45 16.68 8.43
CA ILE A 29 3.36 16.79 9.42
C ILE A 29 2.52 18.05 9.15
N SER A 30 3.16 19.20 9.00
CA SER A 30 2.48 20.48 8.74
C SER A 30 1.62 20.40 7.48
N LYS A 31 2.17 19.84 6.39
CA LYS A 31 1.42 19.65 5.13
C LYS A 31 0.27 18.64 5.26
N SER A 32 0.47 17.55 6.01
CA SER A 32 -0.57 16.54 6.24
C SER A 32 -1.77 17.11 6.99
N LEU A 33 -1.53 18.05 7.91
CA LEU A 33 -2.58 18.75 8.65
C LEU A 33 -3.37 19.75 7.79
N VAL A 34 -2.86 20.14 6.64
CA VAL A 34 -3.55 21.05 5.70
C VAL A 34 -4.20 20.27 4.56
N ASN A 35 -3.47 19.35 3.96
CA ASN A 35 -3.90 18.64 2.75
C ASN A 35 -4.78 17.42 3.08
N GLY A 36 -4.21 16.30 3.46
CA GLY A 36 -4.90 15.05 3.84
C GLY A 36 -6.03 14.61 2.89
N CYS A 37 -6.03 15.11 1.66
CA CYS A 37 -7.19 15.15 0.79
C CYS A 37 -7.67 13.76 0.31
N ASP A 38 -6.79 12.76 0.31
CA ASP A 38 -7.11 11.40 -0.14
C ASP A 38 -7.33 10.41 1.02
N PHE A 39 -7.38 10.92 2.24
CA PHE A 39 -7.89 10.18 3.39
C PHE A 39 -9.39 9.95 3.18
N GLN A 40 -9.80 8.73 2.90
CA GLN A 40 -11.15 8.35 2.48
C GLN A 40 -12.20 8.48 3.60
N TRP A 41 -12.20 9.59 4.32
CA TRP A 41 -13.08 9.85 5.45
C TRP A 41 -14.53 10.06 5.00
N HIS A 42 -14.78 10.96 4.05
CA HIS A 42 -16.14 11.27 3.62
C HIS A 42 -16.88 10.09 2.98
N PRO A 43 -16.29 9.30 2.05
CA PRO A 43 -16.91 8.08 1.59
C PRO A 43 -17.25 7.10 2.71
N SER A 44 -16.42 7.07 3.77
CA SER A 44 -16.67 6.22 4.92
C SER A 44 -17.81 6.76 5.81
N VAL A 45 -17.95 8.08 5.99
CA VAL A 45 -19.10 8.70 6.65
C VAL A 45 -20.38 8.32 5.92
N LEU A 46 -20.43 8.47 4.60
CA LEU A 46 -21.59 8.10 3.78
C LEU A 46 -22.01 6.65 4.00
N LEU A 47 -21.04 5.71 4.05
CA LEU A 47 -21.34 4.31 4.37
C LEU A 47 -22.09 4.17 5.69
N TRP A 48 -21.61 4.81 6.76
CA TRP A 48 -22.21 4.69 8.10
C TRP A 48 -23.52 5.45 8.25
N GLU A 49 -23.82 6.34 7.30
CA GLU A 49 -25.16 6.95 7.09
C GLU A 49 -26.08 6.07 6.23
N GLY A 50 -25.63 4.89 5.80
CA GLY A 50 -26.40 3.97 4.96
C GLY A 50 -26.41 4.36 3.47
N ILE A 51 -25.53 5.23 3.03
CA ILE A 51 -25.46 5.73 1.64
C ILE A 51 -24.39 4.98 0.87
N ASN A 52 -24.75 4.42 -0.28
CA ASN A 52 -23.79 3.82 -1.21
C ASN A 52 -23.00 4.91 -1.95
N HIS A 53 -21.79 5.19 -1.47
CA HIS A 53 -20.94 6.22 -2.06
C HIS A 53 -20.45 5.84 -3.46
N TYR A 54 -20.28 4.55 -3.80
CA TYR A 54 -19.87 4.14 -5.15
C TYR A 54 -20.91 4.54 -6.18
N GLN A 55 -22.20 4.27 -5.93
CA GLN A 55 -23.28 4.68 -6.82
C GLN A 55 -23.36 6.20 -6.93
N LYS A 56 -23.23 6.91 -5.80
CA LYS A 56 -23.20 8.37 -5.79
C LYS A 56 -22.06 8.90 -6.68
N PHE A 57 -20.89 8.26 -6.61
CA PHE A 57 -19.74 8.58 -7.46
C PHE A 57 -20.00 8.33 -8.94
N ILE A 58 -20.58 7.17 -9.28
CA ILE A 58 -20.91 6.80 -10.66
C ILE A 58 -21.87 7.81 -11.25
N VAL A 59 -22.92 8.19 -10.52
CA VAL A 59 -23.92 9.18 -10.93
C VAL A 59 -23.30 10.56 -11.12
N ASN A 60 -22.35 10.96 -10.26
CA ASN A 60 -21.66 12.24 -10.33
C ASN A 60 -20.50 12.28 -11.35
N GLY A 61 -20.42 11.31 -12.25
CA GLY A 61 -19.35 11.25 -13.27
C GLY A 61 -17.96 11.02 -12.69
N GLY A 62 -17.86 10.30 -11.55
CA GLY A 62 -16.61 9.94 -10.91
C GLY A 62 -15.95 11.06 -10.09
N ARG A 63 -16.69 12.12 -9.76
CA ARG A 63 -16.21 13.22 -8.91
C ARG A 63 -16.71 13.06 -7.49
N GLY A 64 -15.78 13.18 -6.52
CA GLY A 64 -16.13 13.21 -5.10
C GLY A 64 -16.76 14.53 -4.69
N ASP A 65 -17.68 14.46 -3.76
CA ASP A 65 -18.34 15.64 -3.19
C ASP A 65 -17.44 16.36 -2.17
N PHE A 66 -16.36 15.73 -1.74
CA PHE A 66 -15.51 16.24 -0.68
C PHE A 66 -14.02 16.05 -1.02
N LEU A 67 -13.31 17.14 -1.23
CA LEU A 67 -11.89 17.16 -1.57
C LEU A 67 -11.55 16.22 -2.77
N CYS A 68 -10.42 15.53 -2.70
CA CYS A 68 -10.01 14.54 -3.70
C CYS A 68 -10.32 13.09 -3.29
N GLN A 69 -11.32 12.88 -2.42
CA GLN A 69 -11.72 11.55 -1.92
C GLN A 69 -12.62 10.85 -2.93
N ASN A 70 -12.03 9.97 -3.68
CA ASN A 70 -12.67 9.38 -4.85
C ASN A 70 -13.27 7.98 -4.65
N GLY A 71 -13.43 7.50 -3.44
CA GLY A 71 -14.17 6.25 -3.14
C GLY A 71 -13.75 4.97 -3.89
N GLU A 72 -12.58 4.91 -4.52
CA GLU A 72 -12.13 3.81 -5.39
C GLU A 72 -11.57 2.61 -4.65
N TYR A 73 -11.51 2.69 -3.35
CA TYR A 73 -10.96 1.66 -2.48
C TYR A 73 -11.96 0.56 -2.19
N ALA A 74 -11.46 -0.59 -1.71
CA ALA A 74 -12.32 -1.69 -1.34
C ALA A 74 -13.25 -1.35 -0.17
N HIS A 75 -14.41 -2.00 -0.13
CA HIS A 75 -15.41 -1.89 0.92
C HIS A 75 -14.80 -1.97 2.34
N LEU A 76 -13.84 -2.86 2.51
CA LEU A 76 -13.15 -3.07 3.78
C LEU A 76 -12.52 -1.77 4.33
N LEU A 77 -11.98 -0.89 3.48
CA LEU A 77 -11.40 0.37 3.93
C LEU A 77 -12.44 1.23 4.67
N HIS A 78 -13.61 1.37 4.06
CA HIS A 78 -14.67 2.22 4.60
C HIS A 78 -15.25 1.67 5.89
N VAL A 79 -15.26 0.34 6.05
CA VAL A 79 -15.62 -0.32 7.31
C VAL A 79 -14.55 -0.10 8.38
N LEU A 80 -13.27 -0.25 8.05
CA LEU A 80 -12.16 -0.01 8.98
C LEU A 80 -12.05 1.45 9.43
N TYR A 81 -12.55 2.36 8.63
CA TYR A 81 -12.51 3.79 8.95
C TYR A 81 -13.63 4.25 9.92
N TYR A 82 -14.50 3.35 10.37
CA TYR A 82 -15.54 3.67 11.36
C TYR A 82 -15.05 4.54 12.53
N PRO A 83 -13.93 4.24 13.20
CA PRO A 83 -13.49 5.06 14.32
C PRO A 83 -13.21 6.52 13.96
N PHE A 84 -12.85 6.78 12.71
CA PHE A 84 -12.57 8.13 12.23
C PHE A 84 -13.85 8.88 11.84
N THR A 85 -14.91 8.17 11.42
CA THR A 85 -16.21 8.77 11.05
C THR A 85 -16.96 9.33 12.25
N LEU A 86 -16.58 8.95 13.48
CA LEU A 86 -17.14 9.47 14.72
C LEU A 86 -16.70 10.91 15.03
N TYR A 87 -15.78 11.45 14.24
CA TYR A 87 -15.20 12.78 14.44
C TYR A 87 -15.36 13.64 13.19
N GLU A 88 -15.36 14.95 13.39
CA GLU A 88 -15.26 15.92 12.31
C GLU A 88 -13.95 15.80 11.56
N TRP A 89 -13.93 16.31 10.34
CA TRP A 89 -12.82 16.18 9.39
C TRP A 89 -11.44 16.51 9.99
N GLU A 90 -11.32 17.64 10.67
CA GLU A 90 -10.03 18.10 11.22
C GLU A 90 -9.47 17.11 12.24
N LYS A 91 -10.33 16.62 13.14
CA LYS A 91 -9.96 15.65 14.17
C LYS A 91 -9.70 14.27 13.58
N ALA A 92 -10.53 13.82 12.66
CA ALA A 92 -10.36 12.55 11.96
C ALA A 92 -9.01 12.52 11.20
N ARG A 93 -8.69 13.60 10.48
CA ARG A 93 -7.43 13.78 9.76
C ARG A 93 -6.22 13.75 10.70
N PHE A 94 -6.30 14.41 11.85
CA PHE A 94 -5.25 14.35 12.87
C PHE A 94 -5.02 12.92 13.38
N LEU A 95 -6.09 12.17 13.69
CA LEU A 95 -6.01 10.78 14.14
C LEU A 95 -5.42 9.87 13.06
N TRP A 96 -5.79 10.09 11.80
CA TRP A 96 -5.21 9.36 10.68
C TRP A 96 -3.72 9.68 10.47
N LEU A 97 -3.33 10.94 10.65
CA LEU A 97 -1.92 11.32 10.66
C LEU A 97 -1.14 10.60 11.76
N ALA A 98 -1.68 10.53 12.99
CA ALA A 98 -1.06 9.78 14.08
C ALA A 98 -0.90 8.28 13.72
N THR A 99 -1.90 7.69 13.07
CA THR A 99 -1.84 6.32 12.54
C THR A 99 -0.73 6.16 11.49
N ASN A 100 -0.60 7.10 10.57
CA ASN A 100 0.49 7.08 9.58
C ASN A 100 1.87 7.22 10.23
N ILE A 101 2.01 8.07 11.25
CA ILE A 101 3.26 8.20 12.04
C ILE A 101 3.62 6.86 12.67
N PHE A 102 2.66 6.14 13.25
CA PHE A 102 2.89 4.78 13.76
C PHE A 102 3.48 3.87 12.69
N PHE A 103 2.92 3.84 11.48
CA PHE A 103 3.45 3.00 10.40
C PHE A 103 4.82 3.44 9.89
N VAL A 104 5.07 4.76 9.82
CA VAL A 104 6.38 5.31 9.40
C VAL A 104 7.53 4.80 10.28
N PHE A 105 7.30 4.62 11.56
CA PHE A 105 8.32 4.07 12.47
C PHE A 105 8.28 2.54 12.55
N SER A 106 7.11 1.94 12.59
CA SER A 106 6.95 0.49 12.75
C SER A 106 7.51 -0.30 11.56
N ILE A 107 7.27 0.15 10.33
CA ILE A 107 7.73 -0.54 9.12
C ILE A 107 9.25 -0.72 9.10
N PRO A 108 10.07 0.34 9.13
CA PRO A 108 11.52 0.17 9.07
C PRO A 108 12.08 -0.55 10.30
N ILE A 109 11.49 -0.36 11.49
CA ILE A 109 11.91 -1.08 12.70
C ILE A 109 11.70 -2.59 12.53
N LEU A 110 10.53 -3.02 12.05
CA LEU A 110 10.23 -4.44 11.82
C LEU A 110 11.17 -5.05 10.78
N ILE A 111 11.40 -4.35 9.67
CA ILE A 111 12.33 -4.80 8.62
C ILE A 111 13.75 -4.95 9.18
N CYS A 112 14.25 -3.93 9.89
CA CYS A 112 15.60 -3.94 10.43
C CYS A 112 15.79 -5.05 11.48
N ARG A 113 14.78 -5.30 12.33
CA ARG A 113 14.78 -6.41 13.30
C ARG A 113 14.81 -7.76 12.59
N PHE A 114 13.98 -7.94 11.57
CA PHE A 114 13.94 -9.17 10.78
C PHE A 114 15.28 -9.44 10.08
N LEU A 115 15.91 -8.42 9.53
CA LEU A 115 17.23 -8.49 8.89
C LEU A 115 18.39 -8.56 9.89
N LYS A 116 18.14 -8.41 11.20
CA LYS A 116 19.15 -8.37 12.28
C LYS A 116 20.23 -7.30 12.00
N LEU A 117 19.81 -6.12 11.57
CA LEU A 117 20.72 -5.01 11.28
C LEU A 117 21.25 -4.37 12.58
N SER A 118 22.48 -3.82 12.51
CA SER A 118 23.03 -3.04 13.62
C SER A 118 22.21 -1.78 13.89
N THR A 119 22.30 -1.25 15.11
CA THR A 119 21.60 -0.01 15.53
C THR A 119 21.88 1.16 14.59
N TYR A 120 23.14 1.32 14.15
CA TYR A 120 23.53 2.37 13.20
C TYR A 120 22.78 2.26 11.88
N LYS A 121 22.74 1.06 11.29
CA LYS A 121 22.01 0.82 10.03
C LYS A 121 20.50 1.00 10.19
N THR A 122 19.98 0.59 11.33
CA THR A 122 18.56 0.77 11.67
C THR A 122 18.21 2.25 11.71
N ILE A 123 18.98 3.08 12.44
CA ILE A 123 18.75 4.53 12.49
C ILE A 123 18.86 5.14 11.09
N PHE A 124 19.90 4.79 10.35
CA PHE A 124 20.10 5.29 8.98
C PHE A 124 18.92 4.97 8.05
N LEU A 125 18.41 3.74 8.08
CA LEU A 125 17.25 3.32 7.27
C LEU A 125 15.95 3.99 7.70
N ILE A 126 15.73 4.20 9.01
CA ILE A 126 14.58 4.96 9.51
C ILE A 126 14.62 6.40 8.98
N LEU A 127 15.79 7.04 9.04
CA LEU A 127 15.94 8.42 8.55
C LEU A 127 15.72 8.53 7.05
N ILE A 128 16.23 7.57 6.25
CA ILE A 128 15.95 7.49 4.81
C ILE A 128 14.44 7.29 4.57
N PHE A 129 13.80 6.38 5.31
CA PHE A 129 12.38 6.10 5.14
C PHE A 129 11.50 7.32 5.40
N ILE A 130 11.82 8.09 6.44
CA ILE A 130 11.11 9.34 6.79
C ILE A 130 11.31 10.41 5.72
N THR A 131 12.52 10.50 5.14
CA THR A 131 12.85 11.55 4.17
C THR A 131 12.47 11.20 2.74
N CYS A 132 12.28 9.93 2.43
CA CYS A 132 12.00 9.52 1.06
C CYS A 132 10.67 10.10 0.56
N TYR A 133 10.65 10.47 -0.72
CA TYR A 133 9.52 11.12 -1.36
C TYR A 133 8.21 10.31 -1.22
N PRO A 134 8.17 8.99 -1.45
CA PRO A 134 6.96 8.19 -1.32
C PRO A 134 6.32 8.26 0.07
N THR A 135 7.13 8.15 1.15
CA THR A 135 6.63 8.25 2.53
C THR A 135 5.99 9.61 2.79
N ARG A 136 6.68 10.67 2.38
CA ARG A 136 6.19 12.05 2.55
C ARG A 136 4.90 12.29 1.79
N MET A 137 4.78 11.80 0.56
CA MET A 137 3.57 11.94 -0.24
C MET A 137 2.42 11.13 0.35
N THR A 138 2.67 9.90 0.81
CA THR A 138 1.67 9.09 1.51
C THR A 138 1.08 9.84 2.71
N MET A 139 1.93 10.43 3.54
CA MET A 139 1.48 11.21 4.71
C MET A 139 0.75 12.49 4.30
N ASN A 140 1.29 13.26 3.33
CA ASN A 140 0.72 14.55 2.90
C ASN A 140 -0.69 14.40 2.34
N TYR A 141 -0.95 13.36 1.56
CA TYR A 141 -2.27 13.11 0.98
C TYR A 141 -3.19 12.28 1.88
N GLY A 142 -2.67 11.73 2.99
CA GLY A 142 -3.45 10.82 3.84
C GLY A 142 -3.70 9.45 3.21
N GLN A 143 -2.80 9.01 2.33
CA GLN A 143 -2.91 7.76 1.58
C GLN A 143 -2.75 6.52 2.45
N GLN A 144 -3.27 5.38 1.96
CA GLN A 144 -3.28 4.10 2.65
C GLN A 144 -2.03 3.25 2.37
N SER A 145 -1.08 3.72 1.57
CA SER A 145 0.04 2.91 1.10
C SER A 145 0.96 2.42 2.23
N LEU A 146 1.14 3.21 3.31
CA LEU A 146 1.83 2.76 4.53
C LEU A 146 1.08 1.63 5.24
N PHE A 147 -0.23 1.78 5.40
CA PHE A 147 -1.12 0.77 5.96
C PHE A 147 -1.03 -0.53 5.15
N VAL A 148 -1.18 -0.44 3.84
CA VAL A 148 -1.12 -1.59 2.92
C VAL A 148 0.24 -2.29 3.03
N MET A 149 1.34 -1.53 2.95
CA MET A 149 2.69 -2.08 3.09
C MET A 149 2.90 -2.82 4.41
N PHE A 150 2.45 -2.23 5.52
CA PHE A 150 2.57 -2.83 6.83
C PHE A 150 1.89 -4.21 6.88
N PHE A 151 0.64 -4.30 6.44
CA PHE A 151 -0.11 -5.55 6.48
C PHE A 151 0.39 -6.58 5.45
N MET A 152 0.89 -6.15 4.30
CA MET A 152 1.53 -7.04 3.33
C MET A 152 2.79 -7.72 3.87
N MET A 153 3.53 -7.06 4.77
CA MET A 153 4.76 -7.61 5.33
C MET A 153 4.53 -8.67 6.42
N LEU A 154 3.42 -8.58 7.15
CA LEU A 154 3.19 -9.39 8.35
C LEU A 154 3.33 -10.90 8.12
N PRO A 155 2.81 -11.52 7.05
CA PRO A 155 2.95 -12.95 6.82
C PRO A 155 4.40 -13.43 6.67
N PHE A 156 5.30 -12.55 6.25
CA PHE A 156 6.71 -12.88 6.04
C PHE A 156 7.57 -12.63 7.27
N ILE A 157 7.19 -11.66 8.10
CA ILE A 157 7.99 -11.21 9.27
C ILE A 157 7.54 -11.92 10.55
N LEU A 158 6.23 -12.15 10.70
CA LEU A 158 5.67 -12.74 11.90
C LEU A 158 5.34 -14.21 11.65
N ASN A 159 5.90 -15.08 12.48
CA ASN A 159 5.66 -16.52 12.37
C ASN A 159 4.36 -16.96 13.10
N PHE A 160 3.28 -16.20 12.94
CA PHE A 160 1.97 -16.48 13.54
C PHE A 160 0.92 -16.69 12.46
N LYS A 161 0.08 -17.70 12.61
CA LYS A 161 -1.03 -17.95 11.65
C LYS A 161 -1.98 -16.76 11.50
N ILE A 162 -2.20 -16.01 12.58
CA ILE A 162 -3.06 -14.81 12.56
C ILE A 162 -2.49 -13.69 11.70
N SER A 163 -1.17 -13.68 11.40
CA SER A 163 -0.59 -12.68 10.50
C SER A 163 -1.17 -12.78 9.09
N ASN A 164 -1.60 -13.97 8.67
CA ASN A 164 -2.25 -14.17 7.36
C ASN A 164 -3.67 -13.57 7.33
N PHE A 165 -4.40 -13.60 8.44
CA PHE A 165 -5.66 -12.86 8.56
C PHE A 165 -5.41 -11.36 8.45
N PHE A 166 -4.43 -10.83 9.16
CA PHE A 166 -4.08 -9.41 9.08
C PHE A 166 -3.58 -9.00 7.70
N ALA A 167 -2.94 -9.89 6.94
CA ALA A 167 -2.56 -9.61 5.56
C ALA A 167 -3.77 -9.24 4.67
N GLY A 168 -4.95 -9.75 5.01
CA GLY A 168 -6.21 -9.41 4.34
C GLY A 168 -6.56 -7.92 4.41
N PHE A 169 -6.07 -7.19 5.40
CA PHE A 169 -6.28 -5.74 5.46
C PHE A 169 -5.53 -4.98 4.36
N SER A 170 -4.51 -5.56 3.74
CA SER A 170 -3.87 -4.96 2.57
C SER A 170 -4.80 -4.85 1.35
N TYR A 171 -5.89 -5.64 1.31
CA TYR A 171 -6.86 -5.63 0.21
C TYR A 171 -7.73 -4.38 0.17
N VAL A 172 -7.63 -3.48 1.14
CA VAL A 172 -8.25 -2.15 1.07
C VAL A 172 -7.84 -1.40 -0.19
N LYS A 173 -6.66 -1.71 -0.74
CA LYS A 173 -6.17 -1.21 -2.01
C LYS A 173 -5.92 -2.37 -2.97
N TYR A 174 -6.87 -2.64 -3.86
CA TYR A 174 -6.82 -3.82 -4.77
C TYR A 174 -5.54 -3.87 -5.58
N SER A 175 -5.11 -2.73 -6.16
CA SER A 175 -3.94 -2.65 -7.03
C SER A 175 -2.65 -3.12 -6.36
N SER A 176 -2.60 -3.14 -5.03
CA SER A 176 -1.42 -3.57 -4.28
C SER A 176 -1.66 -4.86 -3.48
N GLY A 177 -2.80 -4.98 -2.79
CA GLY A 177 -3.07 -6.10 -1.88
C GLY A 177 -3.25 -7.44 -2.56
N TYR A 178 -3.77 -7.47 -3.79
CA TYR A 178 -4.06 -8.71 -4.53
C TYR A 178 -2.87 -9.66 -4.62
N VAL A 179 -1.65 -9.15 -4.62
CA VAL A 179 -0.44 -9.97 -4.78
C VAL A 179 -0.23 -10.95 -3.62
N ILE A 180 -0.66 -10.59 -2.41
CA ILE A 180 -0.57 -11.49 -1.24
C ILE A 180 -1.53 -12.67 -1.41
N PHE A 181 -2.74 -12.40 -1.88
CA PHE A 181 -3.74 -13.40 -2.25
C PHE A 181 -3.18 -14.39 -3.29
N LEU A 182 -2.66 -13.88 -4.41
CA LEU A 182 -2.06 -14.72 -5.44
C LEU A 182 -0.84 -15.49 -4.93
N ASN A 183 -0.06 -14.89 -4.02
CA ASN A 183 1.11 -15.56 -3.43
C ASN A 183 0.71 -16.79 -2.61
N PHE A 184 -0.33 -16.72 -1.79
CA PHE A 184 -0.81 -17.90 -1.05
C PHE A 184 -1.30 -19.00 -2.00
N LEU A 185 -1.98 -18.64 -3.08
CA LEU A 185 -2.40 -19.60 -4.11
C LEU A 185 -1.21 -20.23 -4.84
N ALA A 186 -0.22 -19.41 -5.22
CA ALA A 186 0.99 -19.87 -5.91
C ALA A 186 1.82 -20.84 -5.03
N ASN A 187 1.77 -20.67 -3.71
CA ASN A 187 2.39 -21.57 -2.74
C ASN A 187 1.52 -22.79 -2.35
N LYS A 188 0.28 -22.88 -2.86
CA LYS A 188 -0.71 -23.89 -2.44
C LYS A 188 -1.08 -23.80 -0.96
N GLU A 189 -0.96 -22.62 -0.38
CA GLU A 189 -1.27 -22.31 1.02
C GLU A 189 -2.75 -21.94 1.19
N TYR A 190 -3.66 -22.84 0.81
CA TYR A 190 -5.10 -22.57 0.74
C TYR A 190 -5.72 -22.11 2.07
N LYS A 191 -5.22 -22.60 3.22
CA LYS A 191 -5.68 -22.14 4.55
C LYS A 191 -5.33 -20.69 4.78
N ASN A 192 -4.11 -20.27 4.43
CA ASN A 192 -3.65 -18.89 4.57
C ASN A 192 -4.39 -17.95 3.60
N PHE A 193 -4.66 -18.45 2.39
CA PHE A 193 -5.52 -17.78 1.42
C PHE A 193 -6.91 -17.50 2.01
N ILE A 194 -7.61 -18.53 2.51
CA ILE A 194 -8.95 -18.36 3.10
C ILE A 194 -8.90 -17.36 4.25
N LEU A 195 -7.94 -17.50 5.18
CA LEU A 195 -7.79 -16.58 6.31
C LEU A 195 -7.60 -15.13 5.86
N SER A 196 -6.84 -14.89 4.79
CA SER A 196 -6.59 -13.54 4.27
C SER A 196 -7.78 -12.94 3.54
N VAL A 197 -8.68 -13.74 3.01
CA VAL A 197 -9.89 -13.27 2.30
C VAL A 197 -11.00 -12.88 3.28
N ILE A 198 -11.02 -13.47 4.48
CA ILE A 198 -12.08 -13.21 5.48
C ILE A 198 -12.30 -11.70 5.77
N PRO A 199 -11.26 -10.88 6.05
CA PRO A 199 -11.47 -9.44 6.28
C PRO A 199 -12.14 -8.74 5.12
N TYR A 200 -11.74 -9.07 3.90
CA TYR A 200 -12.32 -8.47 2.69
C TYR A 200 -13.81 -8.81 2.54
N LEU A 201 -14.15 -10.09 2.67
CA LEU A 201 -15.55 -10.53 2.61
C LEU A 201 -16.39 -9.89 3.72
N PHE A 202 -15.84 -9.79 4.92
CA PHE A 202 -16.51 -9.13 6.04
C PHE A 202 -16.78 -7.65 5.73
N GLY A 203 -15.80 -6.95 5.18
CA GLY A 203 -15.98 -5.56 4.76
C GLY A 203 -17.07 -5.40 3.69
N TRP A 204 -17.10 -6.27 2.70
CA TRP A 204 -18.14 -6.28 1.67
C TRP A 204 -19.54 -6.59 2.25
N ILE A 205 -19.67 -7.62 3.10
CA ILE A 205 -20.95 -7.99 3.74
C ILE A 205 -21.51 -6.82 4.55
N ILE A 206 -20.70 -6.19 5.40
CA ILE A 206 -21.11 -5.02 6.17
C ILE A 206 -21.57 -3.90 5.23
N TYR A 207 -20.80 -3.64 4.18
CA TYR A 207 -21.06 -2.55 3.26
C TYR A 207 -22.44 -2.69 2.58
N PHE A 208 -22.71 -3.82 1.90
CA PHE A 208 -23.98 -3.96 1.21
C PHE A 208 -25.18 -4.07 2.18
N THR A 209 -24.95 -4.58 3.39
CA THR A 209 -25.99 -4.64 4.43
C THR A 209 -26.40 -3.24 4.91
N LEU A 210 -25.40 -2.39 5.20
CA LEU A 210 -25.67 -1.02 5.66
C LEU A 210 -26.32 -0.16 4.57
N THR A 211 -25.83 -0.26 3.35
CA THR A 211 -26.35 0.53 2.21
C THR A 211 -27.61 -0.05 1.60
N LYS A 212 -28.06 -1.24 2.02
CA LYS A 212 -29.22 -1.97 1.47
C LYS A 212 -29.13 -2.14 -0.05
N SER A 213 -27.90 -2.20 -0.59
CA SER A 213 -27.64 -2.35 -2.02
C SER A 213 -27.67 -3.83 -2.43
N ASP A 214 -27.84 -4.09 -3.74
CA ASP A 214 -27.68 -5.43 -4.28
C ASP A 214 -26.24 -5.92 -4.08
N ALA A 215 -26.07 -7.12 -3.49
CA ALA A 215 -24.78 -7.64 -3.11
C ALA A 215 -23.84 -7.84 -4.29
N ILE A 216 -24.37 -8.37 -5.43
CA ILE A 216 -23.56 -8.67 -6.62
C ILE A 216 -23.11 -7.38 -7.28
N THR A 217 -24.04 -6.46 -7.53
CA THR A 217 -23.73 -5.14 -8.12
C THR A 217 -22.70 -4.40 -7.27
N ASN A 218 -22.94 -4.36 -5.96
CA ASN A 218 -22.08 -3.69 -5.01
C ASN A 218 -20.65 -4.25 -5.01
N PHE A 219 -20.49 -5.57 -5.15
CA PHE A 219 -19.16 -6.20 -5.22
C PHE A 219 -18.30 -5.64 -6.38
N PHE A 220 -18.92 -5.34 -7.52
CA PHE A 220 -18.22 -4.87 -8.71
C PHE A 220 -18.07 -3.35 -8.80
N GLU A 221 -18.83 -2.56 -8.04
CA GLU A 221 -18.82 -1.09 -8.11
C GLU A 221 -17.41 -0.47 -7.94
N PRO A 222 -16.58 -0.86 -6.94
CA PRO A 222 -15.24 -0.30 -6.81
C PRO A 222 -14.33 -0.63 -7.99
N ILE A 223 -14.47 -1.84 -8.56
CA ILE A 223 -13.71 -2.28 -9.72
C ILE A 223 -14.12 -1.47 -10.95
N GLN A 224 -15.43 -1.26 -11.14
CA GLN A 224 -15.96 -0.45 -12.23
C GLN A 224 -15.46 0.99 -12.16
N LEU A 225 -15.45 1.60 -10.98
CA LEU A 225 -14.90 2.95 -10.79
C LEU A 225 -13.42 3.01 -11.11
N SER A 226 -12.64 2.06 -10.63
CA SER A 226 -11.20 2.00 -10.91
C SER A 226 -10.90 1.83 -12.40
N LEU A 227 -11.68 1.03 -13.14
CA LEU A 227 -11.51 0.80 -14.57
C LEU A 227 -12.01 1.95 -15.44
N GLY A 228 -12.96 2.75 -14.94
CA GLY A 228 -13.53 3.90 -15.65
C GLY A 228 -12.57 5.10 -15.73
N LYS A 229 -11.56 5.17 -14.88
CA LYS A 229 -10.57 6.25 -14.91
C LYS A 229 -9.49 6.00 -15.95
N GLY A 230 -9.26 7.02 -16.77
CA GLY A 230 -8.11 7.03 -17.69
C GLY A 230 -6.82 7.27 -16.92
N TYR A 231 -6.15 6.22 -16.49
CA TYR A 231 -4.80 6.29 -15.87
C TYR A 231 -3.74 6.56 -16.94
N ALA A 232 -3.77 7.74 -17.55
CA ALA A 232 -2.88 8.07 -18.67
C ALA A 232 -1.47 8.51 -18.24
N LYS A 233 -1.11 8.42 -16.94
CA LYS A 233 0.14 8.99 -16.41
C LYS A 233 1.00 8.01 -15.62
N ASP A 234 0.56 6.77 -15.44
CA ASP A 234 1.24 5.80 -14.60
C ASP A 234 2.16 4.91 -15.45
N ALA A 235 3.30 4.54 -14.89
CA ALA A 235 4.35 3.77 -15.59
C ALA A 235 4.25 2.27 -15.30
N ASP A 236 3.06 1.69 -15.47
CA ASP A 236 2.78 0.28 -15.28
C ASP A 236 2.26 -0.38 -16.57
N ILE A 237 2.28 -1.71 -16.60
CA ILE A 237 1.88 -2.48 -17.79
C ILE A 237 0.41 -2.23 -18.14
N PHE A 238 -0.49 -2.18 -17.14
CA PHE A 238 -1.91 -1.97 -17.42
C PHE A 238 -2.17 -0.58 -18.01
N SER A 239 -1.54 0.46 -17.48
CA SER A 239 -1.66 1.84 -17.99
C SER A 239 -1.11 1.95 -19.41
N LEU A 240 0.04 1.35 -19.68
CA LEU A 240 0.60 1.29 -21.03
C LEU A 240 -0.34 0.58 -22.01
N LEU A 241 -0.88 -0.58 -21.64
CA LEU A 241 -1.85 -1.30 -22.46
C LEU A 241 -3.14 -0.49 -22.66
N ASN A 242 -3.62 0.19 -21.62
CA ASN A 242 -4.82 1.01 -21.71
C ASN A 242 -4.64 2.19 -22.68
N ILE A 243 -3.48 2.86 -22.65
CA ILE A 243 -3.18 3.97 -23.56
C ILE A 243 -3.11 3.48 -25.03
N TYR A 244 -2.34 2.45 -25.30
CA TYR A 244 -2.01 2.05 -26.66
C TYR A 244 -3.00 1.07 -27.29
N LEU A 245 -3.66 0.22 -26.52
CA LEU A 245 -4.45 -0.89 -27.04
C LEU A 245 -5.90 -0.91 -26.56
N LEU A 246 -6.20 -0.39 -25.37
CA LEU A 246 -7.47 -0.61 -24.69
C LEU A 246 -8.34 0.65 -24.55
N SER A 247 -7.84 1.84 -24.85
CA SER A 247 -8.55 3.12 -24.63
C SER A 247 -9.92 3.17 -25.30
N SER A 248 -10.04 2.62 -26.49
CA SER A 248 -11.30 2.56 -27.27
C SER A 248 -12.03 1.20 -27.19
N LYS A 249 -11.53 0.25 -26.37
CA LYS A 249 -12.08 -1.12 -26.34
C LYS A 249 -13.18 -1.28 -25.31
N THR A 250 -14.04 -2.26 -25.54
CA THR A 250 -15.12 -2.61 -24.62
C THR A 250 -14.60 -3.08 -23.27
N LEU A 251 -15.44 -3.00 -22.24
CA LEU A 251 -15.12 -3.48 -20.89
C LEU A 251 -14.69 -4.94 -20.90
N ALA A 252 -15.33 -5.79 -21.72
CA ALA A 252 -15.00 -7.21 -21.85
C ALA A 252 -13.54 -7.43 -22.28
N VAL A 253 -13.05 -6.64 -23.25
CA VAL A 253 -11.65 -6.72 -23.70
C VAL A 253 -10.70 -6.30 -22.58
N LYS A 254 -11.00 -5.22 -21.85
CA LYS A 254 -10.21 -4.78 -20.69
C LYS A 254 -10.12 -5.87 -19.61
N LEU A 255 -11.23 -6.55 -19.32
CA LEU A 255 -11.27 -7.66 -18.35
C LEU A 255 -10.40 -8.85 -18.78
N ILE A 256 -10.41 -9.20 -20.08
CA ILE A 256 -9.55 -10.27 -20.61
C ILE A 256 -8.07 -9.92 -20.34
N PHE A 257 -7.65 -8.69 -20.63
CA PHE A 257 -6.27 -8.27 -20.38
C PHE A 257 -5.91 -8.28 -18.89
N ILE A 258 -6.82 -7.88 -18.01
CA ILE A 258 -6.63 -7.99 -16.56
C ILE A 258 -6.42 -9.44 -16.16
N ILE A 259 -7.23 -10.37 -16.66
CA ILE A 259 -7.08 -11.81 -16.40
C ILE A 259 -5.70 -12.29 -16.86
N LEU A 260 -5.25 -11.90 -18.06
CA LEU A 260 -3.92 -12.26 -18.57
C LEU A 260 -2.79 -11.70 -17.67
N ILE A 261 -2.90 -10.47 -17.19
CA ILE A 261 -1.96 -9.87 -16.24
C ILE A 261 -1.95 -10.69 -14.94
N PHE A 262 -3.11 -11.08 -14.40
CA PHE A 262 -3.20 -11.93 -13.22
C PHE A 262 -2.53 -13.29 -13.41
N ILE A 263 -2.77 -13.95 -14.56
CA ILE A 263 -2.14 -15.23 -14.89
C ILE A 263 -0.62 -15.09 -14.97
N PHE A 264 -0.12 -14.05 -15.66
CA PHE A 264 1.31 -13.80 -15.76
C PHE A 264 1.94 -13.51 -14.39
N ASN A 265 1.28 -12.70 -13.58
CA ASN A 265 1.73 -12.42 -12.23
C ASN A 265 1.75 -13.67 -11.34
N PHE A 266 0.73 -14.52 -11.46
CA PHE A 266 0.68 -15.80 -10.77
C PHE A 266 1.87 -16.71 -11.15
N LEU A 267 2.19 -16.83 -12.44
CA LEU A 267 3.34 -17.59 -12.91
C LEU A 267 4.66 -17.01 -12.39
N LEU A 268 4.78 -15.68 -12.35
CA LEU A 268 5.94 -15.00 -11.78
C LEU A 268 6.08 -15.30 -10.28
N LEU A 269 4.98 -15.28 -9.53
CA LEU A 269 4.97 -15.62 -8.11
C LEU A 269 5.39 -17.07 -7.85
N ILE A 270 4.98 -18.03 -8.66
CA ILE A 270 5.48 -19.41 -8.58
C ILE A 270 7.01 -19.44 -8.71
N LYS A 271 7.58 -18.64 -9.61
CA LYS A 271 9.04 -18.55 -9.79
C LYS A 271 9.73 -17.86 -8.60
N ILE A 272 9.17 -16.76 -8.11
CA ILE A 272 9.68 -16.03 -6.93
C ILE A 272 9.68 -16.94 -5.71
N ASN A 273 8.64 -17.76 -5.53
CA ASN A 273 8.49 -18.66 -4.39
C ASN A 273 9.50 -19.81 -4.33
N LYS A 274 10.22 -20.09 -5.40
CA LYS A 274 11.35 -21.02 -5.39
C LYS A 274 12.57 -20.44 -4.65
N ASN A 275 12.62 -19.14 -4.40
CA ASN A 275 13.71 -18.53 -3.64
C ASN A 275 13.63 -18.94 -2.18
N LYS A 276 14.77 -19.32 -1.60
CA LYS A 276 14.89 -19.72 -0.19
C LYS A 276 14.96 -18.52 0.76
N ASP A 277 15.43 -17.36 0.28
CA ASP A 277 15.50 -16.14 1.09
C ASP A 277 14.12 -15.51 1.20
N ILE A 278 13.52 -15.63 2.38
CA ILE A 278 12.17 -15.13 2.69
C ILE A 278 12.09 -13.62 2.49
N PHE A 279 13.16 -12.89 2.85
CA PHE A 279 13.14 -11.43 2.74
C PHE A 279 13.23 -10.94 1.30
N LEU A 280 14.08 -11.59 0.48
CA LEU A 280 14.13 -11.32 -0.95
C LEU A 280 12.79 -11.66 -1.61
N LYS A 281 12.20 -12.81 -1.24
CA LYS A 281 10.87 -13.21 -1.70
C LYS A 281 9.83 -12.13 -1.40
N MET A 282 9.72 -11.70 -0.14
CA MET A 282 8.82 -10.62 0.28
C MET A 282 9.04 -9.34 -0.55
N SER A 283 10.31 -8.94 -0.70
CA SER A 283 10.67 -7.73 -1.45
C SER A 283 10.23 -7.80 -2.92
N LEU A 284 10.43 -8.94 -3.57
CA LEU A 284 10.03 -9.15 -4.96
C LEU A 284 8.50 -9.20 -5.11
N ILE A 285 7.78 -9.82 -4.17
CA ILE A 285 6.31 -9.86 -4.16
C ILE A 285 5.74 -8.44 -4.04
N MET A 286 6.33 -7.60 -3.17
CA MET A 286 5.86 -6.22 -2.97
C MET A 286 6.11 -5.31 -4.17
N ILE A 287 7.02 -5.65 -5.07
CA ILE A 287 7.27 -4.90 -6.30
C ILE A 287 6.27 -5.27 -7.40
N CYS A 288 5.76 -6.50 -7.42
CA CYS A 288 4.83 -6.94 -8.46
C CYS A 288 3.67 -5.97 -8.72
N PRO A 289 2.98 -5.42 -7.71
CA PRO A 289 1.91 -4.45 -7.95
C PRO A 289 2.36 -3.22 -8.75
N LEU A 290 3.58 -2.73 -8.50
CA LEU A 290 4.12 -1.54 -9.18
C LEU A 290 4.43 -1.79 -10.66
N ILE A 291 4.64 -3.03 -11.04
CA ILE A 291 4.91 -3.40 -12.44
C ILE A 291 3.61 -3.55 -13.22
N PHE A 292 2.58 -4.12 -12.59
CA PHE A 292 1.42 -4.63 -13.31
C PHE A 292 0.19 -3.71 -13.28
N PHE A 293 0.01 -2.91 -12.23
CA PHE A 293 -1.20 -2.12 -12.03
C PHE A 293 -0.92 -0.65 -11.78
N PRO A 294 -1.88 0.22 -12.10
CA PRO A 294 -1.79 1.65 -11.86
C PRO A 294 -1.41 1.96 -10.42
N HIS A 295 -0.40 2.81 -10.28
CA HIS A 295 0.10 3.24 -9.00
C HIS A 295 0.54 4.71 -9.07
N SER A 296 0.52 5.37 -7.94
CA SER A 296 1.01 6.74 -7.82
C SER A 296 2.39 6.77 -7.15
N ASN A 297 3.04 7.92 -7.20
CA ASN A 297 4.40 8.12 -6.65
C ASN A 297 4.56 7.71 -5.18
N TYR A 298 3.50 7.76 -4.39
CA TYR A 298 3.50 7.32 -3.00
C TYR A 298 3.55 5.79 -2.85
N ASP A 299 3.15 5.02 -3.86
CA ASP A 299 3.19 3.56 -3.82
C ASP A 299 4.61 3.00 -3.98
N TYR A 300 5.56 3.80 -4.49
CA TYR A 300 6.98 3.42 -4.53
C TYR A 300 7.57 3.12 -3.14
N ILE A 301 6.83 3.37 -2.07
CA ILE A 301 7.19 2.91 -0.72
C ILE A 301 7.38 1.39 -0.67
N LEU A 302 6.68 0.63 -1.52
CA LEU A 302 6.80 -0.82 -1.66
C LEU A 302 8.19 -1.29 -2.15
N LEU A 303 9.02 -0.39 -2.67
CA LEU A 303 10.43 -0.66 -3.02
C LEU A 303 11.35 -0.69 -1.78
N PHE A 304 10.91 -0.14 -0.65
CA PHE A 304 11.77 0.00 0.52
C PHE A 304 12.33 -1.32 1.07
N PRO A 305 11.60 -2.45 1.13
CA PRO A 305 12.16 -3.73 1.53
C PRO A 305 13.31 -4.17 0.62
N LEU A 306 13.20 -3.98 -0.70
CA LEU A 306 14.28 -4.32 -1.61
C LEU A 306 15.52 -3.45 -1.39
N LEU A 307 15.34 -2.16 -1.11
CA LEU A 307 16.43 -1.26 -0.73
C LEU A 307 17.14 -1.77 0.53
N CYS A 308 16.39 -2.14 1.56
CA CYS A 308 16.96 -2.69 2.80
C CYS A 308 17.73 -4.00 2.55
N TYR A 309 17.19 -4.87 1.70
CA TYR A 309 17.86 -6.11 1.30
C TYR A 309 19.19 -5.83 0.57
N SER A 310 19.17 -4.92 -0.36
CA SER A 310 20.37 -4.52 -1.13
C SER A 310 21.45 -3.94 -0.20
N LEU A 311 21.08 -3.06 0.72
CA LEU A 311 22.02 -2.47 1.69
C LEU A 311 22.60 -3.49 2.66
N LYS A 312 21.85 -4.53 3.04
CA LYS A 312 22.38 -5.65 3.83
C LYS A 312 23.48 -6.39 3.08
N ASN A 313 23.31 -6.60 1.78
CA ASN A 313 24.18 -7.44 0.97
C ASN A 313 25.34 -6.70 0.33
N ILE A 314 25.31 -5.38 0.23
CA ILE A 314 26.41 -4.56 -0.34
C ILE A 314 27.74 -4.83 0.39
N GLU A 315 27.75 -4.96 1.72
CA GLU A 315 28.98 -5.24 2.48
C GLU A 315 29.57 -6.62 2.13
N TYR A 316 28.72 -7.60 1.84
CA TYR A 316 29.19 -8.90 1.38
C TYR A 316 29.81 -8.84 0.00
N LEU A 317 29.31 -7.96 -0.88
CA LEU A 317 29.84 -7.77 -2.24
C LEU A 317 31.15 -6.95 -2.26
N ILE A 318 31.29 -5.98 -1.34
CA ILE A 318 32.50 -5.14 -1.25
C ILE A 318 33.67 -5.91 -0.59
N ASN A 319 33.35 -6.88 0.27
CA ASN A 319 34.36 -7.69 1.00
C ASN A 319 34.78 -8.96 0.24
N LYS A 320 34.22 -9.22 -0.94
CA LYS A 320 34.67 -10.21 -1.91
C LYS A 320 35.54 -9.58 -2.99
#